data_b978c750689391dab974fcc286cf77b5
#
_entry.id   b978c750689391dab974fcc286cf77b5
#
_cell.length_a   1.000
_cell.length_b   1.000
_cell.length_c   1.000
_cell.angle_alpha   90.00
_cell.angle_beta   90.00
_cell.angle_gamma   90.00
#
_symmetry.space_group_name_H-M   'P 1'
#
loop_
_entity.id
_entity.type
_entity.pdbx_description
1 polymer ?
#
loop_
_entity_poly.entity_id
_entity_poly.type
_entity_poly.pdbx_seq_one_letter_code
_entity_poly.pdbx_strand_id
1 'polypeptide(L)'
;MLMLASGNLLKPSDGAPVTVPTQDMILGSYYLTTVRENDEGAGKVFRDENEVLMAYAEHVITLHAPIKVRRTMTIDGVERTGLVDATAGRIIFNNPIPQNLGYVDRTDPEHWLEYEVSFRVTKKTLPEIISRCMTRNGTRKCAKMLDAIKAQGYKYSTLSAISVAVCDAVIPPQKQELIAEADKEIAKVGKLFNRGLISDNERYNKTIDIWQKTTDKVSKALADNLPKDNEIYMMADSGARGSMNQIKQLAGMRGLLANTAGHTIEMPIRANYREGLNILEYFVSARGARKGLADTALRTADSGYLTRRMVDVSQDVIVREIDCGTTDGLWVSEIHE
;
A
#
# COMPACT_ATOMS: atom_id res chain seq x y z
N MET A 1 -17.44 11.44 28.15
CA MET A 1 -16.02 11.47 27.81
C MET A 1 -15.49 10.07 27.42
N LEU A 2 -15.89 9.00 28.11
CA LEU A 2 -15.39 7.62 27.83
C LEU A 2 -15.67 7.11 26.41
N MET A 3 -16.74 7.55 25.76
CA MET A 3 -17.13 7.10 24.42
C MET A 3 -16.61 7.98 23.28
N LEU A 4 -15.86 9.03 23.59
CA LEU A 4 -15.30 9.89 22.53
C LEU A 4 -14.19 9.16 21.76
N ALA A 5 -14.21 9.28 20.43
CA ALA A 5 -13.19 8.67 19.55
C ALA A 5 -11.77 9.11 19.90
N SER A 6 -11.59 10.36 20.33
CA SER A 6 -10.28 10.87 20.78
C SER A 6 -9.72 10.17 22.02
N GLY A 7 -10.57 9.49 22.82
CA GLY A 7 -10.17 8.68 23.98
C GLY A 7 -9.95 7.20 23.64
N ASN A 8 -10.47 6.72 22.50
CA ASN A 8 -10.48 5.31 22.11
C ASN A 8 -9.73 5.11 20.78
N LEU A 9 -8.45 5.46 20.78
CA LEU A 9 -7.61 5.38 19.58
C LEU A 9 -7.04 3.98 19.30
N LEU A 10 -7.08 3.08 20.29
CA LEU A 10 -6.54 1.72 20.18
C LEU A 10 -7.65 0.68 20.18
N LYS A 11 -7.44 -0.39 19.43
CA LYS A 11 -8.33 -1.56 19.42
C LYS A 11 -8.18 -2.35 20.72
N PRO A 12 -9.26 -2.78 21.35
CA PRO A 12 -9.18 -3.61 22.56
C PRO A 12 -8.65 -5.03 22.30
N SER A 13 -8.69 -5.51 21.04
CA SER A 13 -8.27 -6.86 20.67
C SER A 13 -6.75 -7.04 20.62
N ASP A 14 -6.02 -6.09 20.03
CA ASP A 14 -4.60 -6.20 19.71
C ASP A 14 -3.79 -4.95 20.09
N GLY A 15 -4.45 -3.91 20.61
CA GLY A 15 -3.80 -2.65 20.94
C GLY A 15 -3.33 -1.84 19.72
N ALA A 16 -3.64 -2.27 18.49
CA ALA A 16 -3.30 -1.53 17.30
C ALA A 16 -4.17 -0.26 17.15
N PRO A 17 -3.68 0.80 16.49
CA PRO A 17 -4.48 1.99 16.24
C PRO A 17 -5.75 1.69 15.42
N VAL A 18 -6.90 2.17 15.89
CA VAL A 18 -8.19 2.10 15.16
C VAL A 18 -8.28 3.24 14.13
N THR A 19 -7.92 4.45 14.57
CA THR A 19 -8.05 5.67 13.79
C THR A 19 -6.82 5.89 12.91
N VAL A 20 -6.75 5.12 11.83
CA VAL A 20 -5.67 5.25 10.83
C VAL A 20 -6.18 6.06 9.65
N PRO A 21 -5.41 7.04 9.14
CA PRO A 21 -5.73 7.73 7.89
C PRO A 21 -5.96 6.75 6.74
N THR A 22 -6.89 7.08 5.85
CA THR A 22 -7.29 6.22 4.71
C THR A 22 -7.34 7.02 3.42
N GLN A 23 -7.29 6.32 2.28
CA GLN A 23 -7.54 6.87 0.94
C GLN A 23 -6.74 8.16 0.66
N ASP A 24 -7.41 9.29 0.43
CA ASP A 24 -6.80 10.56 0.06
C ASP A 24 -5.86 11.12 1.12
N MET A 25 -6.10 10.82 2.40
CA MET A 25 -5.19 11.20 3.48
C MET A 25 -3.83 10.48 3.34
N ILE A 26 -3.86 9.18 2.96
CA ILE A 26 -2.63 8.42 2.68
C ILE A 26 -1.95 8.97 1.44
N LEU A 27 -2.72 9.21 0.37
CA LEU A 27 -2.19 9.70 -0.90
C LEU A 27 -1.49 11.06 -0.73
N GLY A 28 -2.09 11.99 0.00
CA GLY A 28 -1.48 13.28 0.31
C GLY A 28 -0.23 13.17 1.18
N SER A 29 -0.23 12.27 2.17
CA SER A 29 0.95 12.00 3.01
C SER A 29 2.08 11.35 2.20
N TYR A 30 1.75 10.42 1.32
CA TYR A 30 2.67 9.79 0.39
C TYR A 30 3.29 10.81 -0.56
N TYR A 31 2.46 11.69 -1.15
CA TYR A 31 2.90 12.76 -2.04
C TYR A 31 3.86 13.71 -1.33
N LEU A 32 3.56 14.14 -0.11
CA LEU A 32 4.45 15.00 0.70
C LEU A 32 5.82 14.37 0.97
N THR A 33 5.89 13.06 1.17
CA THR A 33 7.12 12.38 1.58
C THR A 33 7.90 11.77 0.41
N THR A 34 7.39 11.86 -0.82
CA THR A 34 8.09 11.43 -2.02
C THR A 34 9.28 12.35 -2.32
N VAL A 35 10.37 11.78 -2.84
CA VAL A 35 11.58 12.50 -3.26
C VAL A 35 11.78 12.32 -4.76
N ARG A 36 12.11 13.40 -5.46
CA ARG A 36 12.50 13.41 -6.87
C ARG A 36 13.86 14.08 -7.03
N GLU A 37 14.86 13.30 -7.40
CA GLU A 37 16.26 13.74 -7.39
C GLU A 37 16.57 14.87 -8.39
N ASN A 38 15.82 14.93 -9.49
CA ASN A 38 16.04 15.88 -10.60
C ASN A 38 15.06 17.07 -10.61
N ASP A 39 14.35 17.31 -9.52
CA ASP A 39 13.40 18.42 -9.43
C ASP A 39 14.10 19.78 -9.28
N GLU A 40 13.40 20.84 -9.69
CA GLU A 40 13.90 22.22 -9.57
C GLU A 40 14.22 22.58 -8.13
N GLY A 41 15.42 23.08 -7.92
CA GLY A 41 15.91 23.46 -6.59
C GLY A 41 16.65 22.37 -5.84
N ALA A 42 16.85 21.19 -6.45
CA ALA A 42 17.64 20.12 -5.84
C ALA A 42 19.06 20.58 -5.47
N GLY A 43 19.54 20.16 -4.30
CA GLY A 43 20.89 20.49 -3.80
C GLY A 43 21.04 21.86 -3.15
N LYS A 44 19.99 22.72 -3.12
CA LYS A 44 20.05 24.02 -2.43
C LYS A 44 20.15 23.84 -0.92
N VAL A 45 20.84 24.81 -0.27
CA VAL A 45 21.05 24.84 1.18
C VAL A 45 20.30 26.03 1.76
N PHE A 46 19.54 25.79 2.82
CA PHE A 46 18.72 26.80 3.50
C PHE A 46 19.13 27.01 4.96
N ARG A 47 18.91 28.22 5.43
CA ARG A 47 19.28 28.61 6.79
C ARG A 47 18.38 27.97 7.85
N ASP A 48 17.08 27.90 7.58
CA ASP A 48 16.07 27.35 8.49
C ASP A 48 14.84 26.81 7.73
N GLU A 49 13.93 26.16 8.46
CA GLU A 49 12.69 25.58 7.90
C GLU A 49 11.76 26.67 7.33
N ASN A 50 11.75 27.88 7.89
CA ASN A 50 10.90 28.96 7.40
C ASN A 50 11.38 29.47 6.03
N GLU A 51 12.68 29.59 5.84
CA GLU A 51 13.26 29.94 4.54
C GLU A 51 12.90 28.91 3.46
N VAL A 52 12.89 27.63 3.80
CA VAL A 52 12.43 26.56 2.88
C VAL A 52 10.98 26.77 2.50
N LEU A 53 10.10 27.06 3.46
CA LEU A 53 8.69 27.29 3.20
C LEU A 53 8.44 28.55 2.36
N MET A 54 9.22 29.61 2.57
CA MET A 54 9.19 30.82 1.73
C MET A 54 9.66 30.52 0.30
N ALA A 55 10.79 29.82 0.14
CA ALA A 55 11.31 29.40 -1.16
C ALA A 55 10.33 28.49 -1.92
N TYR A 56 9.61 27.63 -1.22
CA TYR A 56 8.55 26.83 -1.79
C TYR A 56 7.35 27.71 -2.23
N ALA A 57 6.93 28.66 -1.43
CA ALA A 57 5.84 29.57 -1.76
C ALA A 57 6.16 30.47 -2.97
N GLU A 58 7.43 30.86 -3.13
CA GLU A 58 7.95 31.64 -4.28
C GLU A 58 8.30 30.77 -5.50
N HIS A 59 7.99 29.46 -5.45
CA HIS A 59 8.29 28.48 -6.52
C HIS A 59 9.80 28.40 -6.90
N VAL A 60 10.70 28.71 -5.97
CA VAL A 60 12.17 28.59 -6.15
C VAL A 60 12.62 27.14 -6.01
N ILE A 61 11.85 26.35 -5.28
CA ILE A 61 12.02 24.89 -5.08
C ILE A 61 10.68 24.18 -5.22
N THR A 62 10.73 22.93 -5.67
CA THR A 62 9.55 22.06 -5.68
C THR A 62 9.38 21.36 -4.33
N LEU A 63 8.21 20.74 -4.15
CA LEU A 63 7.86 20.02 -2.91
C LEU A 63 8.77 18.80 -2.68
N HIS A 64 9.25 18.18 -3.76
CA HIS A 64 9.95 16.88 -3.77
C HIS A 64 11.47 17.01 -3.93
N ALA A 65 11.98 18.22 -4.21
CA ALA A 65 13.40 18.46 -4.43
C ALA A 65 14.20 18.14 -3.17
N PRO A 66 15.27 17.31 -3.25
CA PRO A 66 16.17 17.08 -2.13
C PRO A 66 16.97 18.36 -1.84
N ILE A 67 16.88 18.86 -0.62
CA ILE A 67 17.54 20.08 -0.14
C ILE A 67 18.28 19.81 1.17
N LYS A 68 19.17 20.70 1.54
CA LYS A 68 19.81 20.71 2.86
C LYS A 68 19.29 21.89 3.68
N VAL A 69 18.86 21.61 4.90
CA VAL A 69 18.38 22.65 5.82
C VAL A 69 19.16 22.61 7.10
N ARG A 70 19.55 23.77 7.60
CA ARG A 70 20.15 23.90 8.91
C ARG A 70 19.06 23.82 9.98
N ARG A 71 19.18 22.80 10.82
CA ARG A 71 18.24 22.53 11.90
C ARG A 71 18.90 22.68 13.25
N THR A 72 18.18 23.29 14.18
CA THR A 72 18.60 23.40 15.58
C THR A 72 17.61 22.65 16.45
N MET A 73 18.13 21.77 17.30
CA MET A 73 17.32 21.02 18.28
C MET A 73 18.00 21.04 19.63
N THR A 74 17.20 21.08 20.70
CA THR A 74 17.67 20.86 22.07
C THR A 74 17.60 19.38 22.39
N ILE A 75 18.77 18.75 22.58
CA ILE A 75 18.91 17.33 22.91
C ILE A 75 19.67 17.29 24.23
N ASP A 76 19.09 16.62 25.25
CA ASP A 76 19.65 16.53 26.60
C ASP A 76 20.03 17.92 27.25
N GLY A 77 19.21 18.95 26.91
CA GLY A 77 19.42 20.32 27.41
C GLY A 77 20.50 21.12 26.68
N VAL A 78 21.13 20.56 25.65
CA VAL A 78 22.15 21.25 24.83
C VAL A 78 21.57 21.55 23.45
N GLU A 79 21.69 22.81 23.02
CA GLU A 79 21.34 23.19 21.64
C GLU A 79 22.39 22.68 20.67
N ARG A 80 21.92 21.95 19.67
CA ARG A 80 22.75 21.39 18.60
C ARG A 80 22.23 21.85 17.25
N THR A 81 23.13 22.29 16.40
CA THR A 81 22.82 22.81 15.06
C THR A 81 23.65 22.09 14.03
N GLY A 82 23.03 21.69 12.92
CA GLY A 82 23.70 21.04 11.80
C GLY A 82 22.85 21.04 10.54
N LEU A 83 23.44 20.58 9.45
CA LEU A 83 22.74 20.45 8.15
C LEU A 83 22.10 19.06 8.08
N VAL A 84 20.85 19.01 7.65
CA VAL A 84 20.06 17.79 7.50
C VAL A 84 19.52 17.72 6.08
N ASP A 85 19.56 16.53 5.49
CA ASP A 85 18.95 16.26 4.19
C ASP A 85 17.42 16.11 4.35
N ALA A 86 16.67 16.91 3.62
CA ALA A 86 15.23 16.93 3.67
C ALA A 86 14.61 17.30 2.31
N THR A 87 13.29 17.37 2.26
CA THR A 87 12.52 18.02 1.18
C THR A 87 11.52 18.97 1.82
N ALA A 88 11.05 19.97 1.07
CA ALA A 88 10.01 20.87 1.57
C ALA A 88 8.76 20.09 2.05
N GLY A 89 8.37 19.04 1.31
CA GLY A 89 7.25 18.18 1.70
C GLY A 89 7.47 17.42 3.00
N ARG A 90 8.68 16.87 3.23
CA ARG A 90 9.01 16.19 4.50
C ARG A 90 9.03 17.13 5.68
N ILE A 91 9.51 18.36 5.51
CA ILE A 91 9.47 19.38 6.55
C ILE A 91 8.01 19.69 6.93
N ILE A 92 7.14 19.92 5.93
CA ILE A 92 5.71 20.16 6.15
C ILE A 92 5.05 18.98 6.86
N PHE A 93 5.36 17.75 6.43
CA PHE A 93 4.79 16.54 7.03
C PHE A 93 5.23 16.34 8.49
N ASN A 94 6.49 16.63 8.81
CA ASN A 94 7.03 16.50 10.17
C ASN A 94 6.59 17.60 11.13
N ASN A 95 6.09 18.72 10.65
CA ASN A 95 5.68 19.85 11.51
C ASN A 95 4.67 19.46 12.62
N PRO A 96 3.56 18.72 12.35
CA PRO A 96 2.66 18.26 13.40
C PRO A 96 3.16 17.02 14.15
N ILE A 97 4.22 16.38 13.70
CA ILE A 97 4.70 15.12 14.28
C ILE A 97 5.69 15.41 15.42
N PRO A 98 5.45 14.88 16.64
CA PRO A 98 6.41 15.00 17.72
C PRO A 98 7.76 14.38 17.33
N GLN A 99 8.85 15.13 17.53
CA GLN A 99 10.19 14.71 17.14
C GLN A 99 10.88 13.84 18.21
N ASN A 100 10.11 12.97 18.87
CA ASN A 100 10.57 12.03 19.90
C ASN A 100 9.98 10.62 19.70
N LEU A 101 9.63 10.25 18.47
CA LEU A 101 9.00 8.94 18.18
C LEU A 101 9.98 7.77 18.24
N GLY A 102 11.30 8.05 18.09
CA GLY A 102 12.37 7.04 18.19
C GLY A 102 12.60 6.26 16.91
N TYR A 103 12.36 6.87 15.78
CA TYR A 103 12.89 6.40 14.50
C TYR A 103 14.36 6.82 14.33
N VAL A 104 14.73 7.94 14.93
CA VAL A 104 16.08 8.47 14.91
C VAL A 104 16.76 8.24 16.26
N ASP A 105 17.95 7.69 16.24
CA ASP A 105 18.79 7.59 17.43
C ASP A 105 19.39 8.96 17.73
N ARG A 106 18.91 9.58 18.82
CA ARG A 106 19.36 10.90 19.26
C ARG A 106 20.70 10.88 20.00
N THR A 107 21.26 9.70 20.21
CA THR A 107 22.61 9.55 20.82
C THR A 107 23.73 9.59 19.79
N ASP A 108 23.44 9.24 18.54
CA ASP A 108 24.40 9.24 17.44
C ASP A 108 24.60 10.67 16.87
N PRO A 109 25.85 11.20 16.90
CA PRO A 109 26.14 12.54 16.39
C PRO A 109 25.81 12.78 14.93
N GLU A 110 25.84 11.77 14.09
CA GLU A 110 25.59 11.90 12.65
C GLU A 110 24.10 12.05 12.34
N HIS A 111 23.24 11.40 13.14
CA HIS A 111 21.81 11.29 12.86
C HIS A 111 20.89 12.09 13.80
N TRP A 112 21.41 12.62 14.92
CA TRP A 112 20.60 13.24 15.98
C TRP A 112 19.70 14.40 15.57
N LEU A 113 19.98 15.09 14.46
CA LEU A 113 19.19 16.22 13.95
C LEU A 113 18.19 15.82 12.88
N GLU A 114 18.19 14.57 12.40
CA GLU A 114 17.29 14.11 11.37
C GLU A 114 15.82 14.20 11.80
N TYR A 115 14.93 14.30 10.80
CA TYR A 115 13.49 14.23 11.04
C TYR A 115 13.08 12.81 11.38
N GLU A 116 12.15 12.66 12.31
CA GLU A 116 11.61 11.35 12.69
C GLU A 116 11.02 10.59 11.50
N VAL A 117 10.40 11.31 10.56
CA VAL A 117 9.90 10.72 9.31
C VAL A 117 10.74 11.22 8.15
N SER A 118 11.82 10.49 7.85
CA SER A 118 12.71 10.70 6.71
C SER A 118 12.42 9.76 5.53
N PHE A 119 11.50 8.80 5.71
CA PHE A 119 11.11 7.79 4.73
C PHE A 119 9.78 8.14 4.06
N ARG A 120 9.47 7.39 2.99
CA ARG A 120 8.19 7.51 2.27
C ARG A 120 7.05 6.94 3.11
N VAL A 121 6.00 7.73 3.30
CA VAL A 121 4.85 7.33 4.12
C VAL A 121 3.83 6.58 3.28
N THR A 122 3.42 5.41 3.76
CA THR A 122 2.45 4.51 3.13
C THR A 122 1.38 4.08 4.15
N LYS A 123 0.36 3.37 3.66
CA LYS A 123 -0.67 2.76 4.52
C LYS A 123 -0.08 1.83 5.59
N LYS A 124 1.10 1.22 5.33
CA LYS A 124 1.76 0.30 6.28
C LYS A 124 2.53 1.05 7.36
N THR A 125 3.16 2.18 7.04
CA THR A 125 4.00 2.93 7.98
C THR A 125 3.19 3.86 8.89
N LEU A 126 2.04 4.37 8.44
CA LEU A 126 1.20 5.26 9.24
C LEU A 126 0.75 4.66 10.59
N PRO A 127 0.26 3.41 10.67
CA PRO A 127 -0.11 2.81 11.95
C PRO A 127 1.04 2.74 12.95
N GLU A 128 2.26 2.52 12.46
CA GLU A 128 3.46 2.47 13.31
C GLU A 128 3.80 3.85 13.88
N ILE A 129 3.74 4.90 13.06
CA ILE A 129 3.93 6.29 13.50
C ILE A 129 2.91 6.64 14.60
N ILE A 130 1.65 6.25 14.41
CA ILE A 130 0.57 6.50 15.37
C ILE A 130 0.80 5.73 16.66
N SER A 131 1.15 4.46 16.58
CA SER A 131 1.44 3.60 17.74
C SER A 131 2.60 4.16 18.57
N ARG A 132 3.70 4.53 17.95
CA ARG A 132 4.86 5.14 18.64
C ARG A 132 4.51 6.49 19.28
N CYS A 133 3.70 7.31 18.58
CA CYS A 133 3.23 8.58 19.14
C CYS A 133 2.34 8.35 20.36
N MET A 134 1.45 7.37 20.30
CA MET A 134 0.56 7.01 21.40
C MET A 134 1.36 6.58 22.64
N THR A 135 2.32 5.67 22.45
CA THR A 135 3.16 5.14 23.53
C THR A 135 4.00 6.21 24.21
N ARG A 136 4.61 7.12 23.44
CA ARG A 136 5.55 8.12 23.98
C ARG A 136 4.88 9.43 24.41
N ASN A 137 3.82 9.85 23.73
CA ASN A 137 3.21 11.18 23.90
C ASN A 137 1.79 11.15 24.44
N GLY A 138 1.17 9.97 24.53
CA GLY A 138 -0.18 9.79 25.03
C GLY A 138 -1.29 10.21 24.08
N THR A 139 -2.54 9.91 24.45
CA THR A 139 -3.74 10.02 23.62
C THR A 139 -3.99 11.44 23.09
N ARG A 140 -3.85 12.45 23.95
CA ARG A 140 -4.20 13.84 23.61
C ARG A 140 -3.31 14.43 22.53
N LYS A 141 -1.98 14.19 22.60
CA LYS A 141 -1.04 14.65 21.57
C LYS A 141 -1.20 13.84 20.28
N CYS A 142 -1.45 12.54 20.41
CA CYS A 142 -1.70 11.67 19.26
C CYS A 142 -2.96 12.10 18.50
N ALA A 143 -4.05 12.43 19.17
CA ALA A 143 -5.28 12.92 18.54
C ALA A 143 -5.04 14.22 17.74
N LYS A 144 -4.30 15.18 18.31
CA LYS A 144 -3.94 16.43 17.61
C LYS A 144 -3.06 16.16 16.38
N MET A 145 -2.11 15.24 16.49
CA MET A 145 -1.27 14.83 15.36
C MET A 145 -2.12 14.21 14.25
N LEU A 146 -3.06 13.34 14.58
CA LEU A 146 -3.97 12.71 13.62
C LEU A 146 -4.86 13.73 12.89
N ASP A 147 -5.40 14.71 13.61
CA ASP A 147 -6.20 15.78 12.99
C ASP A 147 -5.36 16.62 12.02
N ALA A 148 -4.11 16.89 12.37
CA ALA A 148 -3.21 17.63 11.50
C ALA A 148 -2.78 16.81 10.28
N ILE A 149 -2.46 15.52 10.44
CA ILE A 149 -2.17 14.60 9.31
C ILE A 149 -3.37 14.50 8.37
N LYS A 150 -4.59 14.40 8.92
CA LYS A 150 -5.81 14.42 8.13
C LYS A 150 -5.92 15.68 7.29
N ALA A 151 -5.76 16.86 7.91
CA ALA A 151 -5.87 18.14 7.25
C ALA A 151 -4.81 18.33 6.16
N GLN A 152 -3.56 17.97 6.44
CA GLN A 152 -2.47 17.97 5.47
C GLN A 152 -2.71 16.96 4.34
N GLY A 153 -3.13 15.75 4.67
CA GLY A 153 -3.40 14.70 3.71
C GLY A 153 -4.43 15.15 2.66
N TYR A 154 -5.56 15.68 3.06
CA TYR A 154 -6.56 16.20 2.14
C TYR A 154 -6.06 17.41 1.34
N LYS A 155 -5.38 18.38 2.00
CA LYS A 155 -4.83 19.54 1.32
C LYS A 155 -3.87 19.15 0.21
N TYR A 156 -2.91 18.29 0.51
CA TYR A 156 -1.88 17.92 -0.46
C TYR A 156 -2.32 16.85 -1.46
N SER A 157 -3.32 16.04 -1.15
CA SER A 157 -4.01 15.22 -2.15
C SER A 157 -4.72 16.08 -3.20
N THR A 158 -5.38 17.16 -2.78
CA THR A 158 -6.00 18.11 -3.72
C THR A 158 -4.95 18.87 -4.55
N LEU A 159 -3.88 19.35 -3.91
CA LEU A 159 -2.81 20.08 -4.62
C LEU A 159 -1.99 19.21 -5.57
N SER A 160 -1.87 17.90 -5.27
CA SER A 160 -1.16 16.95 -6.15
C SER A 160 -1.87 16.76 -7.48
N ALA A 161 -3.18 17.03 -7.56
CA ALA A 161 -4.01 16.89 -8.75
C ALA A 161 -3.88 15.52 -9.44
N ILE A 162 -3.62 14.45 -8.67
CA ILE A 162 -3.47 13.09 -9.19
C ILE A 162 -4.76 12.66 -9.88
N SER A 163 -4.68 12.47 -11.19
CA SER A 163 -5.80 12.09 -12.06
C SER A 163 -5.41 10.90 -12.91
N VAL A 164 -6.35 10.03 -13.22
CA VAL A 164 -6.09 8.79 -13.96
C VAL A 164 -6.62 8.89 -15.37
N ALA A 165 -5.77 8.60 -16.35
CA ALA A 165 -6.13 8.44 -17.74
C ALA A 165 -5.91 7.00 -18.21
N VAL A 166 -6.56 6.61 -19.32
CA VAL A 166 -6.36 5.28 -19.91
C VAL A 166 -4.92 5.06 -20.38
N CYS A 167 -4.22 6.14 -20.79
CA CYS A 167 -2.82 6.09 -21.22
C CYS A 167 -1.85 5.76 -20.10
N ASP A 168 -2.21 6.02 -18.83
CA ASP A 168 -1.35 5.76 -17.67
C ASP A 168 -1.17 4.28 -17.38
N ALA A 169 -2.08 3.44 -17.89
CA ALA A 169 -1.94 2.00 -17.84
C ALA A 169 -0.93 1.51 -18.89
N VAL A 170 0.35 1.74 -18.67
CA VAL A 170 1.44 1.42 -19.61
C VAL A 170 1.58 -0.09 -19.79
N ILE A 171 1.48 -0.55 -21.06
CA ILE A 171 1.62 -1.97 -21.40
C ILE A 171 3.11 -2.30 -21.57
N PRO A 172 3.64 -3.32 -20.89
CA PRO A 172 5.05 -3.69 -21.05
C PRO A 172 5.33 -4.21 -22.47
N PRO A 173 6.39 -3.75 -23.14
CA PRO A 173 6.71 -4.13 -24.52
C PRO A 173 7.02 -5.63 -24.65
N GLN A 174 7.56 -6.25 -23.61
CA GLN A 174 7.92 -7.68 -23.59
C GLN A 174 6.71 -8.62 -23.51
N LYS A 175 5.49 -8.10 -23.29
CA LYS A 175 4.27 -8.91 -23.13
C LYS A 175 4.05 -9.88 -24.29
N GLN A 176 4.16 -9.41 -25.53
CA GLN A 176 3.90 -10.23 -26.71
C GLN A 176 4.90 -11.36 -26.89
N GLU A 177 6.16 -11.10 -26.59
CA GLU A 177 7.22 -12.12 -26.64
C GLU A 177 7.00 -13.22 -25.61
N LEU A 178 6.68 -12.84 -24.36
CA LEU A 178 6.38 -13.79 -23.29
C LEU A 178 5.16 -14.68 -23.59
N ILE A 179 4.12 -14.10 -24.20
CA ILE A 179 2.94 -14.87 -24.64
C ILE A 179 3.30 -15.81 -25.78
N ALA A 180 4.11 -15.38 -26.75
CA ALA A 180 4.53 -16.24 -27.87
C ALA A 180 5.43 -17.40 -27.42
N GLU A 181 6.26 -17.20 -26.39
CA GLU A 181 7.03 -18.29 -25.76
C GLU A 181 6.11 -19.30 -25.09
N ALA A 182 5.13 -18.85 -24.32
CA ALA A 182 4.15 -19.72 -23.68
C ALA A 182 3.35 -20.55 -24.70
N ASP A 183 2.94 -19.95 -25.81
CA ASP A 183 2.25 -20.66 -26.90
C ASP A 183 3.12 -21.78 -27.50
N LYS A 184 4.42 -21.55 -27.67
CA LYS A 184 5.35 -22.59 -28.13
C LYS A 184 5.50 -23.74 -27.15
N GLU A 185 5.55 -23.45 -25.85
CA GLU A 185 5.61 -24.46 -24.80
C GLU A 185 4.31 -25.30 -24.74
N ILE A 186 3.16 -24.66 -24.83
CA ILE A 186 1.85 -25.35 -24.84
C ILE A 186 1.71 -26.20 -26.08
N ALA A 187 2.16 -25.73 -27.24
CA ALA A 187 2.17 -26.56 -28.44
C ALA A 187 3.02 -27.82 -28.31
N LYS A 188 4.13 -27.77 -27.54
CA LYS A 188 4.93 -28.96 -27.21
C LYS A 188 4.15 -29.92 -26.31
N VAL A 189 3.49 -29.42 -25.28
CA VAL A 189 2.63 -30.22 -24.38
C VAL A 189 1.49 -30.88 -25.17
N GLY A 190 0.84 -30.18 -26.08
CA GLY A 190 -0.18 -30.72 -26.95
C GLY A 190 0.34 -31.82 -27.87
N LYS A 191 1.56 -31.71 -28.41
CA LYS A 191 2.21 -32.78 -29.21
C LYS A 191 2.51 -34.02 -28.38
N LEU A 192 2.91 -33.86 -27.11
CA LEU A 192 3.16 -35.00 -26.20
C LEU A 192 1.85 -35.73 -25.88
N PHE A 193 0.78 -34.97 -25.64
CA PHE A 193 -0.54 -35.55 -25.42
C PHE A 193 -1.06 -36.30 -26.64
N ASN A 194 -0.96 -35.72 -27.84
CA ASN A 194 -1.39 -36.37 -29.09
C ASN A 194 -0.58 -37.67 -29.42
N ARG A 195 0.64 -37.75 -28.86
CA ARG A 195 1.48 -39.01 -28.95
C ARG A 195 1.15 -40.01 -27.86
N GLY A 196 0.23 -39.72 -26.94
CA GLY A 196 -0.14 -40.61 -25.84
C GLY A 196 0.91 -40.73 -24.72
N LEU A 197 1.88 -39.78 -24.67
CA LEU A 197 2.96 -39.82 -23.67
C LEU A 197 2.57 -39.21 -22.32
N ILE A 198 1.48 -38.44 -22.26
CA ILE A 198 0.96 -37.81 -21.05
C ILE A 198 -0.55 -38.01 -20.97
N SER A 199 -1.07 -38.07 -19.75
CA SER A 199 -2.51 -38.16 -19.48
C SER A 199 -3.18 -36.77 -19.67
N ASP A 200 -4.51 -36.73 -19.77
CA ASP A 200 -5.24 -35.48 -19.91
C ASP A 200 -5.08 -34.58 -18.65
N ASN A 201 -5.09 -35.18 -17.47
CA ASN A 201 -4.82 -34.46 -16.22
C ASN A 201 -3.42 -33.84 -16.18
N GLU A 202 -2.41 -34.54 -16.65
CA GLU A 202 -1.05 -33.99 -16.74
C GLU A 202 -0.95 -32.88 -17.78
N ARG A 203 -1.62 -33.00 -18.91
CA ARG A 203 -1.72 -31.97 -19.93
C ARG A 203 -2.34 -30.71 -19.32
N TYR A 204 -3.49 -30.86 -18.63
CA TYR A 204 -4.20 -29.79 -17.98
C TYR A 204 -3.32 -29.07 -16.96
N ASN A 205 -2.73 -29.81 -16.02
CA ASN A 205 -1.87 -29.24 -15.00
C ASN A 205 -0.66 -28.50 -15.58
N LYS A 206 0.03 -29.10 -16.56
CA LYS A 206 1.16 -28.46 -17.24
C LYS A 206 0.75 -27.19 -17.98
N THR A 207 -0.42 -27.17 -18.60
CA THR A 207 -0.94 -25.98 -19.30
C THR A 207 -1.23 -24.84 -18.31
N ILE A 208 -1.85 -25.15 -17.17
CA ILE A 208 -2.12 -24.15 -16.12
C ILE A 208 -0.80 -23.59 -15.56
N ASP A 209 0.16 -24.46 -15.26
CA ASP A 209 1.47 -24.05 -14.72
C ASP A 209 2.23 -23.13 -15.68
N ILE A 210 2.21 -23.40 -16.98
CA ILE A 210 2.83 -22.56 -18.00
C ILE A 210 2.16 -21.18 -18.01
N TRP A 211 0.84 -21.13 -18.04
CA TRP A 211 0.12 -19.86 -18.05
C TRP A 211 0.27 -19.08 -16.74
N GLN A 212 0.31 -19.75 -15.59
CA GLN A 212 0.55 -19.10 -14.32
C GLN A 212 1.95 -18.45 -14.30
N LYS A 213 2.98 -19.21 -14.66
CA LYS A 213 4.35 -18.69 -14.76
C LYS A 213 4.48 -17.53 -15.74
N THR A 214 3.80 -17.61 -16.88
CA THR A 214 3.79 -16.54 -17.87
C THR A 214 3.09 -15.29 -17.34
N THR A 215 1.99 -15.47 -16.64
CA THR A 215 1.26 -14.38 -15.99
C THR A 215 2.11 -13.68 -14.94
N ASP A 216 2.91 -14.43 -14.18
CA ASP A 216 3.81 -13.87 -13.17
C ASP A 216 5.00 -13.13 -13.82
N LYS A 217 5.57 -13.68 -14.91
CA LYS A 217 6.60 -12.99 -15.71
C LYS A 217 6.08 -11.66 -16.28
N VAL A 218 4.88 -11.65 -16.87
CA VAL A 218 4.25 -10.43 -17.38
C VAL A 218 3.98 -9.42 -16.25
N SER A 219 3.56 -9.90 -15.08
CA SER A 219 3.33 -9.05 -13.90
C SER A 219 4.61 -8.41 -13.40
N LYS A 220 5.73 -9.14 -13.40
CA LYS A 220 7.05 -8.62 -13.04
C LYS A 220 7.54 -7.60 -14.06
N ALA A 221 7.45 -7.94 -15.36
CA ALA A 221 7.80 -7.01 -16.42
C ALA A 221 6.97 -5.71 -16.37
N LEU A 222 5.69 -5.81 -15.99
CA LEU A 222 4.84 -4.64 -15.78
C LEU A 222 5.34 -3.78 -14.63
N ALA A 223 5.66 -4.39 -13.48
CA ALA A 223 6.16 -3.67 -12.31
C ALA A 223 7.50 -2.96 -12.60
N ASP A 224 8.38 -3.60 -13.36
CA ASP A 224 9.69 -3.07 -13.70
C ASP A 224 9.61 -1.92 -14.75
N ASN A 225 8.61 -1.97 -15.64
CA ASN A 225 8.42 -0.96 -16.70
C ASN A 225 7.52 0.21 -16.29
N LEU A 226 6.78 0.10 -15.20
CA LEU A 226 5.88 1.17 -14.78
C LEU A 226 6.67 2.30 -14.12
N PRO A 227 6.59 3.54 -14.63
CA PRO A 227 7.29 4.67 -14.02
C PRO A 227 6.81 4.91 -12.59
N LYS A 228 7.74 5.23 -11.69
CA LYS A 228 7.41 5.50 -10.27
C LYS A 228 6.57 6.76 -10.07
N ASP A 229 6.60 7.67 -11.04
CA ASP A 229 5.81 8.91 -11.06
C ASP A 229 4.43 8.72 -11.71
N ASN A 230 4.11 7.50 -12.13
CA ASN A 230 2.80 7.18 -12.69
C ASN A 230 1.72 7.23 -11.59
N GLU A 231 0.61 7.89 -11.87
CA GLU A 231 -0.48 8.13 -10.91
C GLU A 231 -1.10 6.83 -10.41
N ILE A 232 -1.29 5.85 -11.31
CA ILE A 232 -1.82 4.52 -10.96
C ILE A 232 -0.83 3.79 -10.03
N TYR A 233 0.49 3.90 -10.31
CA TYR A 233 1.51 3.33 -9.46
C TYR A 233 1.50 3.98 -8.08
N MET A 234 1.45 5.30 -8.00
CA MET A 234 1.42 6.03 -6.73
C MET A 234 0.21 5.64 -5.87
N MET A 235 -0.98 5.47 -6.48
CA MET A 235 -2.18 5.03 -5.76
C MET A 235 -2.02 3.62 -5.17
N ALA A 236 -1.42 2.69 -5.90
CA ALA A 236 -1.24 1.31 -5.46
C ALA A 236 -0.08 1.15 -4.46
N ASP A 237 1.05 1.83 -4.71
CA ASP A 237 2.24 1.76 -3.85
C ASP A 237 1.98 2.43 -2.48
N SER A 238 1.29 3.57 -2.46
CA SER A 238 0.85 4.20 -1.22
C SER A 238 -0.11 3.34 -0.40
N GLY A 239 -0.82 2.40 -1.04
CA GLY A 239 -1.91 1.62 -0.45
C GLY A 239 -3.19 2.42 -0.24
N ALA A 240 -3.30 3.62 -0.84
CA ALA A 240 -4.50 4.45 -0.78
C ALA A 240 -5.68 3.82 -1.51
N ARG A 241 -5.44 3.38 -2.75
CA ARG A 241 -6.44 2.70 -3.59
C ARG A 241 -5.76 1.78 -4.60
N GLY A 242 -6.43 0.68 -4.88
CA GLY A 242 -5.95 -0.29 -5.83
C GLY A 242 -4.90 -1.25 -5.26
N SER A 243 -4.52 -2.19 -6.10
CA SER A 243 -3.46 -3.16 -5.82
C SER A 243 -2.72 -3.49 -7.11
N MET A 244 -1.50 -4.02 -7.02
CA MET A 244 -0.74 -4.47 -8.19
C MET A 244 -1.50 -5.52 -9.02
N ASN A 245 -2.36 -6.33 -8.38
CA ASN A 245 -3.23 -7.28 -9.09
C ASN A 245 -4.29 -6.59 -9.98
N GLN A 246 -4.79 -5.43 -9.57
CA GLN A 246 -5.71 -4.65 -10.39
C GLN A 246 -4.98 -3.97 -11.56
N ILE A 247 -3.78 -3.43 -11.32
CA ILE A 247 -2.92 -2.85 -12.37
C ILE A 247 -2.55 -3.92 -13.40
N LYS A 248 -2.25 -5.14 -12.96
CA LYS A 248 -2.00 -6.30 -13.82
C LYS A 248 -3.18 -6.57 -14.77
N GLN A 249 -4.41 -6.46 -14.30
CA GLN A 249 -5.59 -6.64 -15.15
C GLN A 249 -5.81 -5.47 -16.12
N LEU A 250 -5.39 -4.26 -15.76
CA LEU A 250 -5.53 -3.06 -16.59
C LEU A 250 -4.48 -3.01 -17.72
N ALA A 251 -3.23 -3.30 -17.43
CA ALA A 251 -2.10 -3.08 -18.34
C ALA A 251 -1.27 -4.34 -18.66
N GLY A 252 -1.36 -5.38 -17.86
CA GLY A 252 -0.64 -6.63 -18.05
C GLY A 252 -1.44 -7.69 -18.80
N MET A 253 -1.75 -8.78 -18.13
CA MET A 253 -2.56 -9.90 -18.61
C MET A 253 -3.55 -10.28 -17.52
N ARG A 254 -4.81 -10.47 -17.87
CA ARG A 254 -5.82 -10.91 -16.90
C ARG A 254 -5.56 -12.33 -16.39
N GLY A 255 -5.09 -13.23 -17.28
CA GLY A 255 -4.66 -14.56 -16.92
C GLY A 255 -5.78 -15.58 -16.83
N LEU A 256 -5.56 -16.62 -16.02
CA LEU A 256 -6.48 -17.72 -15.83
C LEU A 256 -7.68 -17.32 -14.96
N LEU A 257 -8.85 -17.79 -15.33
CA LEU A 257 -10.09 -17.62 -14.55
C LEU A 257 -10.68 -18.97 -14.16
N ALA A 258 -11.33 -18.99 -13.00
CA ALA A 258 -12.12 -20.17 -12.59
C ALA A 258 -13.55 -20.10 -13.15
N ASN A 259 -14.09 -21.25 -13.52
CA ASN A 259 -15.49 -21.38 -13.89
C ASN A 259 -16.40 -21.29 -12.63
N THR A 260 -17.71 -21.40 -12.82
CA THR A 260 -18.69 -21.37 -11.73
C THR A 260 -18.54 -22.53 -10.74
N ALA A 261 -18.01 -23.68 -11.17
CA ALA A 261 -17.74 -24.86 -10.34
C ALA A 261 -16.41 -24.80 -9.58
N GLY A 262 -15.56 -23.79 -9.82
CA GLY A 262 -14.27 -23.65 -9.16
C GLY A 262 -13.08 -24.17 -9.95
N HIS A 263 -13.29 -24.88 -11.07
CA HIS A 263 -12.18 -25.37 -11.91
C HIS A 263 -11.61 -24.22 -12.76
N THR A 264 -10.30 -24.19 -12.88
CA THR A 264 -9.59 -23.22 -13.72
C THR A 264 -9.81 -23.52 -15.20
N ILE A 265 -10.16 -22.52 -15.97
CA ILE A 265 -10.34 -22.64 -17.43
C ILE A 265 -8.95 -22.65 -18.06
N GLU A 266 -8.66 -23.66 -18.90
CA GLU A 266 -7.36 -23.83 -19.55
C GLU A 266 -6.97 -22.66 -20.46
N MET A 267 -7.97 -21.99 -21.07
CA MET A 267 -7.76 -20.86 -21.95
C MET A 267 -7.63 -19.56 -21.12
N PRO A 268 -6.44 -18.95 -21.06
CA PRO A 268 -6.26 -17.72 -20.32
C PRO A 268 -6.83 -16.53 -21.08
N ILE A 269 -7.19 -15.47 -20.39
CA ILE A 269 -7.43 -14.18 -20.99
C ILE A 269 -6.08 -13.49 -21.19
N ARG A 270 -5.63 -13.41 -22.42
CA ARG A 270 -4.32 -12.84 -22.82
C ARG A 270 -4.37 -11.31 -22.85
N ALA A 271 -5.52 -10.76 -23.18
CA ALA A 271 -5.75 -9.33 -23.24
C ALA A 271 -5.82 -8.71 -21.84
N ASN A 272 -5.59 -7.40 -21.78
CA ASN A 272 -5.88 -6.54 -20.64
C ASN A 272 -7.08 -5.63 -20.96
N TYR A 273 -7.53 -4.89 -19.96
CA TYR A 273 -8.67 -3.96 -20.16
C TYR A 273 -8.34 -2.78 -21.05
N ARG A 274 -7.08 -2.34 -21.12
CA ARG A 274 -6.65 -1.25 -21.98
C ARG A 274 -6.71 -1.64 -23.47
N GLU A 275 -6.27 -2.85 -23.81
CA GLU A 275 -6.31 -3.38 -25.18
C GLU A 275 -7.72 -3.74 -25.62
N GLY A 276 -8.58 -4.05 -24.66
CA GLY A 276 -9.91 -4.61 -24.92
C GLY A 276 -9.88 -6.13 -25.03
N LEU A 277 -10.99 -6.76 -24.68
CA LEU A 277 -11.19 -8.21 -24.71
C LEU A 277 -11.85 -8.61 -26.02
N ASN A 278 -11.48 -9.78 -26.56
CA ASN A 278 -12.24 -10.38 -27.65
C ASN A 278 -13.58 -10.94 -27.12
N ILE A 279 -14.50 -11.33 -28.00
CA ILE A 279 -15.86 -11.76 -27.64
C ILE A 279 -15.81 -12.98 -26.69
N LEU A 280 -14.95 -13.96 -26.95
CA LEU A 280 -14.82 -15.17 -26.13
C LEU A 280 -14.22 -14.85 -24.76
N GLU A 281 -13.17 -14.06 -24.72
CA GLU A 281 -12.54 -13.60 -23.47
C GLU A 281 -13.52 -12.75 -22.64
N TYR A 282 -14.29 -11.89 -23.27
CA TYR A 282 -15.33 -11.11 -22.61
C TYR A 282 -16.40 -12.01 -21.99
N PHE A 283 -16.88 -13.02 -22.71
CA PHE A 283 -17.89 -13.93 -22.20
C PHE A 283 -17.40 -14.72 -20.98
N VAL A 284 -16.19 -15.28 -21.04
CA VAL A 284 -15.57 -15.98 -19.92
C VAL A 284 -15.38 -15.03 -18.72
N SER A 285 -14.91 -13.82 -18.99
CA SER A 285 -14.74 -12.77 -18.00
C SER A 285 -16.05 -12.39 -17.32
N ALA A 286 -17.14 -12.22 -18.09
CA ALA A 286 -18.45 -11.85 -17.57
C ALA A 286 -19.02 -12.94 -16.63
N ARG A 287 -18.80 -14.23 -16.96
CA ARG A 287 -19.21 -15.34 -16.08
C ARG A 287 -18.46 -15.31 -14.73
N GLY A 288 -17.15 -15.07 -14.75
CA GLY A 288 -16.34 -14.93 -13.54
C GLY A 288 -16.78 -13.72 -12.69
N ALA A 289 -17.05 -12.59 -13.32
CA ALA A 289 -17.57 -11.40 -12.64
C ALA A 289 -18.92 -11.64 -11.98
N ARG A 290 -19.86 -12.31 -12.69
CA ARG A 290 -21.18 -12.67 -12.11
C ARG A 290 -21.02 -13.58 -10.90
N LYS A 291 -20.14 -14.59 -10.97
CA LYS A 291 -19.84 -15.44 -9.81
C LYS A 291 -19.32 -14.60 -8.62
N GLY A 292 -18.36 -13.72 -8.86
CA GLY A 292 -17.81 -12.86 -7.80
C GLY A 292 -18.88 -11.95 -7.15
N LEU A 293 -19.80 -11.39 -7.94
CA LEU A 293 -20.92 -10.59 -7.41
C LEU A 293 -21.88 -11.44 -6.55
N ALA A 294 -22.24 -12.63 -7.02
CA ALA A 294 -23.10 -13.55 -6.27
C ALA A 294 -22.43 -14.04 -4.97
N ASP A 295 -21.16 -14.45 -5.04
CA ASP A 295 -20.39 -14.89 -3.88
C ASP A 295 -20.27 -13.77 -2.82
N THR A 296 -20.03 -12.54 -3.24
CA THR A 296 -19.96 -11.39 -2.31
C THR A 296 -21.29 -11.17 -1.61
N ALA A 297 -22.42 -11.21 -2.34
CA ALA A 297 -23.76 -11.02 -1.77
C ALA A 297 -24.09 -12.11 -0.72
N LEU A 298 -23.77 -13.37 -1.01
CA LEU A 298 -24.03 -14.49 -0.11
C LEU A 298 -23.13 -14.44 1.14
N ARG A 299 -21.81 -14.22 0.96
CA ARG A 299 -20.84 -14.16 2.07
C ARG A 299 -21.10 -13.01 3.03
N THR A 300 -21.72 -11.92 2.57
CA THR A 300 -22.10 -10.81 3.44
C THR A 300 -23.10 -11.24 4.50
N ALA A 301 -24.08 -12.05 4.14
CA ALA A 301 -25.07 -12.60 5.08
C ALA A 301 -24.42 -13.53 6.12
N ASP A 302 -23.55 -14.44 5.68
CA ASP A 302 -22.84 -15.39 6.55
C ASP A 302 -21.92 -14.66 7.54
N SER A 303 -21.16 -13.68 7.05
CA SER A 303 -20.31 -12.82 7.88
C SER A 303 -21.12 -12.03 8.91
N GLY A 304 -22.27 -11.47 8.51
CA GLY A 304 -23.17 -10.75 9.41
C GLY A 304 -23.73 -11.63 10.52
N TYR A 305 -24.17 -12.84 10.17
CA TYR A 305 -24.67 -13.80 11.16
C TYR A 305 -23.57 -14.30 12.10
N LEU A 306 -22.36 -14.57 11.60
CA LEU A 306 -21.21 -14.92 12.42
C LEU A 306 -20.87 -13.78 13.40
N THR A 307 -20.77 -12.55 12.90
CA THR A 307 -20.49 -11.37 13.73
C THR A 307 -21.53 -11.22 14.86
N ARG A 308 -22.84 -11.37 14.56
CA ARG A 308 -23.88 -11.31 15.57
C ARG A 308 -23.67 -12.35 16.66
N ARG A 309 -23.44 -13.62 16.29
CA ARG A 309 -23.20 -14.69 17.28
C ARG A 309 -21.96 -14.42 18.13
N MET A 310 -20.88 -13.91 17.53
CA MET A 310 -19.66 -13.55 18.26
C MET A 310 -19.91 -12.42 19.26
N VAL A 311 -20.66 -11.39 18.87
CA VAL A 311 -21.05 -10.29 19.77
C VAL A 311 -21.93 -10.78 20.91
N ASP A 312 -22.93 -11.63 20.64
CA ASP A 312 -23.83 -12.18 21.66
C ASP A 312 -23.04 -12.99 22.72
N VAL A 313 -22.02 -13.73 22.32
CA VAL A 313 -21.16 -14.49 23.24
C VAL A 313 -20.19 -13.61 24.02
N SER A 314 -19.62 -12.58 23.35
CA SER A 314 -18.56 -11.76 23.92
C SER A 314 -19.03 -10.51 24.67
N GLN A 315 -20.33 -10.19 24.66
CA GLN A 315 -20.84 -8.93 25.24
C GLN A 315 -20.59 -8.81 26.74
N ASP A 316 -20.53 -9.94 27.48
CA ASP A 316 -20.29 -9.97 28.90
C ASP A 316 -18.81 -10.01 29.29
N VAL A 317 -17.90 -10.08 28.31
CA VAL A 317 -16.46 -10.10 28.55
C VAL A 317 -15.96 -8.67 28.82
N ILE A 318 -15.49 -8.44 30.04
CA ILE A 318 -14.97 -7.14 30.47
C ILE A 318 -13.52 -7.29 30.89
N VAL A 319 -12.64 -6.43 30.34
CA VAL A 319 -11.24 -6.33 30.77
C VAL A 319 -11.21 -5.61 32.13
N ARG A 320 -10.75 -6.29 33.17
CA ARG A 320 -10.72 -5.76 34.57
C ARG A 320 -9.32 -5.26 34.96
N GLU A 321 -8.27 -5.84 34.37
CA GLU A 321 -6.87 -5.58 34.71
C GLU A 321 -6.09 -5.29 33.44
N ILE A 322 -5.02 -4.51 33.56
CA ILE A 322 -4.12 -4.20 32.43
C ILE A 322 -3.29 -5.44 32.10
N ASP A 323 -2.77 -6.10 33.13
CA ASP A 323 -2.02 -7.35 33.04
C ASP A 323 -2.22 -8.13 34.33
N CYS A 324 -2.70 -9.37 34.22
CA CYS A 324 -2.93 -10.26 35.36
C CYS A 324 -1.65 -11.03 35.76
N GLY A 325 -0.55 -10.89 35.02
CA GLY A 325 0.72 -11.53 35.29
C GLY A 325 0.74 -13.06 35.13
N THR A 326 -0.32 -13.68 34.58
CA THR A 326 -0.36 -15.13 34.35
C THR A 326 0.33 -15.49 33.05
N THR A 327 1.06 -16.62 33.07
CA THR A 327 1.62 -17.26 31.87
C THR A 327 0.75 -18.42 31.38
N ASP A 328 -0.32 -18.74 32.12
CA ASP A 328 -1.26 -19.80 31.75
C ASP A 328 -2.15 -19.35 30.57
N GLY A 329 -2.29 -20.20 29.58
CA GLY A 329 -3.06 -19.93 28.38
C GLY A 329 -3.58 -21.19 27.72
N LEU A 330 -4.41 -21.02 26.70
CA LEU A 330 -4.86 -22.11 25.84
C LEU A 330 -3.90 -22.29 24.67
N TRP A 331 -3.39 -23.50 24.52
CA TRP A 331 -2.59 -23.87 23.36
C TRP A 331 -3.50 -24.06 22.14
N VAL A 332 -3.24 -23.30 21.09
CA VAL A 332 -4.00 -23.39 19.83
C VAL A 332 -3.02 -23.78 18.71
N SER A 333 -3.39 -24.78 17.91
CA SER A 333 -2.66 -25.19 16.71
C SER A 333 -3.35 -24.67 15.44
N GLU A 334 -2.61 -24.62 14.36
CA GLU A 334 -3.19 -24.33 13.04
C GLU A 334 -4.24 -25.38 12.68
N ILE A 335 -5.35 -24.90 12.12
CA ILE A 335 -6.40 -25.76 11.54
C ILE A 335 -6.05 -25.92 10.06
N HIS A 336 -5.65 -27.10 9.66
CA HIS A 336 -5.45 -27.48 8.26
C HIS A 336 -6.78 -27.98 7.69
N GLU A 337 -7.27 -27.34 6.61
CA GLU A 337 -8.38 -27.83 5.79
C GLU A 337 -7.90 -28.82 4.72
#